data_67e348d4c92a136df6c8c456f186e006
#
_entry.id   67e348d4c92a136df6c8c456f186e006
#
_cell.length_a   1.000
_cell.length_b   1.000
_cell.length_c   1.000
_cell.angle_alpha   90.00
_cell.angle_beta   90.00
_cell.angle_gamma   90.00
#
_symmetry.space_group_name_H-M   'P 1'
#
loop_
_entity.id
_entity.type
_entity.pdbx_description
1 polymer ?
#
loop_
_entity_poly.entity_id
_entity_poly.type
_entity_poly.pdbx_seq_one_letter_code
_entity_poly.pdbx_strand_id
1 'polypeptide(L)'
;MKKIIISIFTAIALSGCNDFIDLKPVDFPTEETFYTDVKGLEGAIIGIYDELQSSDQYGSKFMTLMEVRGDNVKNDNSGASGGITYQIEVFTETPANSNLSGAWLSLYKTIYRCNLVLQNMEKVQMTEEQRTQIAGQASFVRALCYFNLVRLWGEVPIIPKTQTVA
;
A
#
# COMPACT_ATOMS: atom_id res chain seq x y z
N MET A 1 -46.07 -39.51 8.62
CA MET A 1 -45.78 -38.39 9.50
C MET A 1 -44.29 -38.22 9.78
N LYS A 2 -43.55 -39.25 10.24
CA LYS A 2 -42.09 -39.09 10.50
C LYS A 2 -41.26 -38.62 9.30
N LYS A 3 -41.55 -39.09 8.05
CA LYS A 3 -40.82 -38.66 6.84
C LYS A 3 -41.06 -37.19 6.49
N ILE A 4 -42.26 -36.65 6.76
CA ILE A 4 -42.60 -35.25 6.50
C ILE A 4 -41.88 -34.34 7.50
N ILE A 5 -41.79 -34.73 8.78
CA ILE A 5 -41.07 -34.00 9.81
C ILE A 5 -39.58 -33.92 9.51
N ILE A 6 -38.99 -35.01 9.04
CA ILE A 6 -37.56 -35.05 8.64
C ILE A 6 -37.32 -34.13 7.42
N SER A 7 -38.23 -34.12 6.45
CA SER A 7 -38.11 -33.27 5.25
C SER A 7 -38.19 -31.77 5.59
N ILE A 8 -39.07 -31.39 6.52
CA ILE A 8 -39.20 -30.00 6.99
C ILE A 8 -37.96 -29.57 7.78
N PHE A 9 -37.42 -30.46 8.64
CA PHE A 9 -36.21 -30.15 9.42
C PHE A 9 -34.96 -29.97 8.53
N THR A 10 -34.85 -30.79 7.46
CA THR A 10 -33.77 -30.66 6.46
C THR A 10 -33.89 -29.37 5.66
N ALA A 11 -35.10 -28.94 5.31
CA ALA A 11 -35.32 -27.69 4.58
C ALA A 11 -34.98 -26.42 5.43
N ILE A 12 -35.23 -26.47 6.75
CA ILE A 12 -34.87 -25.37 7.67
C ILE A 12 -33.35 -25.32 7.91
N ALA A 13 -32.68 -26.47 7.94
CA ALA A 13 -31.22 -26.51 8.11
C ALA A 13 -30.43 -25.98 6.89
N LEU A 14 -31.05 -25.89 5.72
CA LEU A 14 -30.47 -25.36 4.49
C LEU A 14 -30.66 -23.84 4.31
N SER A 15 -31.51 -23.20 5.13
CA SER A 15 -31.65 -21.73 5.18
C SER A 15 -30.59 -21.12 6.11
N GLY A 16 -29.32 -21.39 5.83
CA GLY A 16 -28.20 -20.77 6.55
C GLY A 16 -28.19 -19.28 6.32
N CYS A 17 -28.26 -18.49 7.41
CA CYS A 17 -28.11 -17.03 7.34
C CYS A 17 -26.70 -16.71 6.89
N ASN A 18 -26.53 -16.17 5.68
CA ASN A 18 -25.26 -15.66 5.20
C ASN A 18 -24.72 -14.51 6.09
N ASP A 19 -25.60 -13.73 6.70
CA ASP A 19 -25.23 -12.57 7.57
C ASP A 19 -24.53 -12.97 8.87
N PHE A 20 -24.64 -14.25 9.32
CA PHE A 20 -23.98 -14.70 10.55
C PHE A 20 -22.48 -14.96 10.36
N ILE A 21 -22.05 -15.18 9.12
CA ILE A 21 -20.64 -15.48 8.80
C ILE A 21 -19.91 -14.22 8.31
N ASP A 22 -20.64 -13.21 7.82
CA ASP A 22 -20.09 -11.97 7.30
C ASP A 22 -19.86 -10.95 8.44
N LEU A 23 -18.93 -11.28 9.33
CA LEU A 23 -18.50 -10.41 10.42
C LEU A 23 -17.65 -9.27 9.86
N LYS A 24 -18.28 -8.13 9.58
CA LYS A 24 -17.54 -6.90 9.27
C LYS A 24 -16.82 -6.42 10.54
N PRO A 25 -15.50 -6.11 10.47
CA PRO A 25 -14.79 -5.53 11.61
C PRO A 25 -15.47 -4.24 12.06
N VAL A 26 -15.88 -4.17 13.32
CA VAL A 26 -16.56 -2.99 13.90
C VAL A 26 -15.55 -1.89 14.21
N ASP A 27 -14.31 -2.28 14.51
CA ASP A 27 -13.27 -1.37 15.01
C ASP A 27 -12.33 -0.82 13.93
N PHE A 28 -12.37 -1.37 12.71
CA PHE A 28 -11.52 -0.90 11.60
C PHE A 28 -12.36 -0.65 10.36
N PRO A 29 -12.26 0.55 9.76
CA PRO A 29 -12.94 0.84 8.51
C PRO A 29 -12.43 -0.10 7.40
N THR A 30 -13.35 -0.77 6.73
CA THR A 30 -13.05 -1.53 5.51
C THR A 30 -12.92 -0.59 4.32
N GLU A 31 -12.37 -1.05 3.21
CA GLU A 31 -12.31 -0.24 1.98
C GLU A 31 -13.70 0.28 1.57
N GLU A 32 -14.74 -0.55 1.71
CA GLU A 32 -16.12 -0.19 1.39
C GLU A 32 -16.71 0.91 2.29
N THR A 33 -16.27 0.98 3.56
CA THR A 33 -16.80 1.95 4.54
C THR A 33 -15.94 3.19 4.66
N PHE A 34 -14.66 3.14 4.25
CA PHE A 34 -13.70 4.24 4.38
C PHE A 34 -13.82 5.27 3.26
N TYR A 35 -14.00 4.83 2.01
CA TYR A 35 -14.04 5.71 0.83
C TYR A 35 -15.50 6.11 0.46
N THR A 36 -16.32 6.44 1.45
CA THR A 36 -17.75 6.75 1.22
C THR A 36 -18.04 8.23 1.02
N ASP A 37 -17.15 9.10 1.47
CA ASP A 37 -17.30 10.54 1.40
C ASP A 37 -15.95 11.26 1.17
N VAL A 38 -16.01 12.57 0.99
CA VAL A 38 -14.84 13.43 0.76
C VAL A 38 -13.86 13.36 1.93
N LYS A 39 -14.35 13.30 3.17
CA LYS A 39 -13.53 13.24 4.37
C LYS A 39 -12.70 11.95 4.44
N GLY A 40 -13.28 10.83 4.03
CA GLY A 40 -12.54 9.55 3.92
C GLY A 40 -11.43 9.62 2.88
N LEU A 41 -11.70 10.25 1.72
CA LEU A 41 -10.69 10.46 0.69
C LEU A 41 -9.56 11.41 1.15
N GLU A 42 -9.89 12.50 1.83
CA GLU A 42 -8.91 13.43 2.42
C GLU A 42 -8.05 12.72 3.49
N GLY A 43 -8.68 11.91 4.35
CA GLY A 43 -7.98 11.08 5.32
C GLY A 43 -7.03 10.07 4.65
N ALA A 44 -7.42 9.48 3.53
CA ALA A 44 -6.56 8.60 2.74
C ALA A 44 -5.35 9.36 2.17
N ILE A 45 -5.54 10.58 1.66
CA ILE A 45 -4.44 11.44 1.19
C ILE A 45 -3.45 11.72 2.32
N ILE A 46 -3.93 12.07 3.52
CA ILE A 46 -3.06 12.24 4.70
C ILE A 46 -2.26 10.96 4.96
N GLY A 47 -2.90 9.79 4.94
CA GLY A 47 -2.23 8.50 5.12
C GLY A 47 -1.22 8.16 4.02
N ILE A 48 -1.41 8.67 2.79
CA ILE A 48 -0.44 8.55 1.70
C ILE A 48 0.80 9.40 1.99
N TYR A 49 0.63 10.64 2.44
CA TYR A 49 1.75 11.51 2.83
C TYR A 49 2.49 10.98 4.07
N ASP A 50 1.76 10.43 5.04
CA ASP A 50 2.34 9.79 6.22
C ASP A 50 3.28 8.63 5.86
N GLU A 51 2.92 7.83 4.86
CA GLU A 51 3.78 6.74 4.39
C GLU A 51 5.15 7.22 3.85
N LEU A 52 5.23 8.44 3.29
CA LEU A 52 6.50 8.98 2.80
C LEU A 52 7.54 9.16 3.92
N GLN A 53 7.13 9.46 5.14
CA GLN A 53 8.03 9.61 6.29
C GLN A 53 8.34 8.29 6.99
N SER A 54 7.81 7.17 6.52
CA SER A 54 8.10 5.86 7.09
C SER A 54 9.60 5.52 7.05
N SER A 55 10.05 4.65 7.95
CA SER A 55 11.44 4.19 7.97
C SER A 55 11.88 3.50 6.68
N ASP A 56 10.94 2.95 5.94
CA ASP A 56 11.20 2.26 4.67
C ASP A 56 11.32 3.22 3.48
N GLN A 57 10.92 4.49 3.65
CA GLN A 57 11.07 5.53 2.64
C GLN A 57 12.01 6.64 3.13
N TYR A 58 11.58 7.90 3.09
CA TYR A 58 12.41 9.06 3.41
C TYR A 58 12.84 9.13 4.88
N GLY A 59 12.20 8.37 5.79
CA GLY A 59 12.63 8.27 7.18
C GLY A 59 13.98 7.58 7.37
N SER A 60 14.36 6.62 6.52
CA SER A 60 15.66 5.93 6.65
C SER A 60 16.09 5.20 5.37
N LYS A 61 15.45 4.07 5.02
CA LYS A 61 16.01 3.11 4.04
C LYS A 61 16.21 3.70 2.66
N PHE A 62 15.23 4.44 2.13
CA PHE A 62 15.37 5.07 0.83
C PHE A 62 16.51 6.11 0.83
N MET A 63 16.62 6.92 1.89
CA MET A 63 17.72 7.87 2.02
C MET A 63 19.08 7.17 2.11
N THR A 64 19.17 6.07 2.86
CA THR A 64 20.37 5.23 2.93
C THR A 64 20.78 4.73 1.53
N LEU A 65 19.82 4.23 0.74
CA LEU A 65 20.08 3.77 -0.63
C LEU A 65 20.58 4.88 -1.56
N MET A 66 20.13 6.10 -1.36
CA MET A 66 20.53 7.24 -2.20
C MET A 66 21.90 7.81 -1.80
N GLU A 67 22.16 7.92 -0.50
CA GLU A 67 23.35 8.62 0.03
C GLU A 67 24.59 7.72 0.10
N VAL A 68 24.43 6.46 0.53
CA VAL A 68 25.55 5.56 0.77
C VAL A 68 26.23 5.08 -0.52
N ARG A 69 25.53 5.15 -1.65
CA ARG A 69 26.10 4.86 -2.98
C ARG A 69 26.97 6.01 -3.54
N GLY A 70 26.89 7.18 -2.89
CA GLY A 70 27.72 8.33 -3.24
C GLY A 70 29.07 8.28 -2.54
N ASP A 71 30.02 9.07 -3.04
CA ASP A 71 31.38 9.19 -2.48
C ASP A 71 31.46 10.14 -1.27
N ASN A 72 30.36 10.85 -0.96
CA ASN A 72 30.30 11.79 0.16
C ASN A 72 29.97 11.15 1.52
N VAL A 73 29.48 9.92 1.52
CA VAL A 73 29.10 9.18 2.74
C VAL A 73 29.80 7.84 2.76
N LYS A 74 30.44 7.54 3.89
CA LYS A 74 31.10 6.28 4.15
C LYS A 74 30.45 5.57 5.32
N ASN A 75 30.18 4.28 5.17
CA ASN A 75 29.74 3.46 6.28
C ASN A 75 30.93 3.03 7.14
N ASP A 76 30.99 3.49 8.38
CA ASP A 76 32.08 3.18 9.32
C ASP A 76 32.02 1.75 9.90
N ASN A 77 30.97 0.99 9.60
CA ASN A 77 30.78 -0.40 10.05
C ASN A 77 31.40 -1.44 9.10
N SER A 78 32.47 -1.11 8.42
CA SER A 78 33.19 -2.01 7.50
C SER A 78 33.76 -3.28 8.18
N GLY A 79 33.82 -3.30 9.52
CA GLY A 79 34.48 -4.38 10.26
C GLY A 79 33.63 -5.58 10.63
N ALA A 80 32.33 -5.51 10.55
CA ALA A 80 31.44 -6.60 10.90
C ALA A 80 30.78 -7.21 9.66
N SER A 81 31.57 -7.95 8.87
CA SER A 81 31.07 -8.94 7.90
C SER A 81 29.83 -8.53 7.12
N GLY A 82 29.96 -7.57 6.22
CA GLY A 82 28.94 -7.35 5.20
C GLY A 82 27.58 -6.89 5.72
N GLY A 83 27.57 -5.95 6.66
CA GLY A 83 26.31 -5.33 7.09
C GLY A 83 25.49 -4.85 5.89
N ILE A 84 24.17 -4.88 6.00
CA ILE A 84 23.25 -4.55 4.89
C ILE A 84 23.55 -3.20 4.24
N THR A 85 24.03 -2.22 5.02
CA THR A 85 24.42 -0.89 4.51
C THR A 85 25.78 -0.95 3.79
N TYR A 86 26.74 -1.74 4.28
CA TYR A 86 28.02 -1.93 3.60
C TYR A 86 27.87 -2.60 2.23
N GLN A 87 26.95 -3.57 2.10
CA GLN A 87 26.64 -4.17 0.81
C GLN A 87 26.21 -3.13 -0.24
N ILE A 88 25.43 -2.12 0.20
CA ILE A 88 24.98 -1.03 -0.67
C ILE A 88 26.16 -0.13 -1.07
N GLU A 89 27.04 0.20 -0.12
CA GLU A 89 28.23 1.04 -0.37
C GLU A 89 29.17 0.42 -1.41
N VAL A 90 29.37 -0.89 -1.35
CA VAL A 90 30.28 -1.61 -2.24
C VAL A 90 29.59 -2.30 -3.43
N PHE A 91 28.30 -2.03 -3.64
CA PHE A 91 27.50 -2.56 -4.75
C PHE A 91 27.47 -4.10 -4.81
N THR A 92 27.40 -4.76 -3.65
CA THR A 92 27.29 -6.23 -3.52
C THR A 92 25.96 -6.67 -2.92
N GLU A 93 25.00 -5.75 -2.84
CA GLU A 93 23.68 -6.02 -2.32
C GLU A 93 22.93 -7.04 -3.17
N THR A 94 22.12 -7.85 -2.52
CA THR A 94 21.22 -8.81 -3.15
C THR A 94 19.76 -8.42 -2.91
N PRO A 95 18.79 -9.00 -3.62
CA PRO A 95 17.37 -8.77 -3.35
C PRO A 95 16.93 -9.06 -1.90
N ALA A 96 17.70 -9.85 -1.16
CA ALA A 96 17.47 -10.13 0.26
C ALA A 96 17.89 -8.98 1.19
N ASN A 97 18.60 -7.95 0.68
CA ASN A 97 18.97 -6.79 1.48
C ASN A 97 17.73 -6.05 1.95
N SER A 98 17.54 -5.90 3.27
CA SER A 98 16.32 -5.34 3.85
C SER A 98 16.12 -3.85 3.57
N ASN A 99 17.17 -3.10 3.22
CA ASN A 99 17.00 -1.72 2.78
C ASN A 99 16.37 -1.67 1.37
N LEU A 100 16.82 -2.54 0.46
CA LEU A 100 16.25 -2.65 -0.88
C LEU A 100 14.80 -3.14 -0.84
N SER A 101 14.56 -4.29 -0.20
CA SER A 101 13.23 -4.90 -0.15
C SER A 101 12.22 -4.04 0.60
N GLY A 102 12.63 -3.39 1.70
CA GLY A 102 11.77 -2.48 2.45
C GLY A 102 11.37 -1.25 1.64
N ALA A 103 12.32 -0.58 0.99
CA ALA A 103 12.04 0.57 0.13
C ALA A 103 11.15 0.19 -1.06
N TRP A 104 11.42 -0.94 -1.73
CA TRP A 104 10.59 -1.45 -2.82
C TRP A 104 9.15 -1.68 -2.40
N LEU A 105 8.94 -2.44 -1.34
CA LEU A 105 7.61 -2.77 -0.83
C LEU A 105 6.84 -1.53 -0.39
N SER A 106 7.50 -0.59 0.30
CA SER A 106 6.86 0.63 0.78
C SER A 106 6.47 1.56 -0.36
N LEU A 107 7.32 1.72 -1.39
CA LEU A 107 6.99 2.51 -2.58
C LEU A 107 5.78 1.93 -3.33
N TYR A 108 5.72 0.62 -3.55
CA TYR A 108 4.56 -0.01 -4.17
C TYR A 108 3.31 0.01 -3.30
N LYS A 109 3.44 -0.08 -1.98
CA LYS A 109 2.34 0.11 -1.03
C LYS A 109 1.74 1.52 -1.13
N THR A 110 2.59 2.54 -1.27
CA THR A 110 2.15 3.93 -1.47
C THR A 110 1.44 4.09 -2.82
N ILE A 111 1.98 3.51 -3.91
CA ILE A 111 1.32 3.48 -5.23
C ILE A 111 -0.05 2.81 -5.14
N TYR A 112 -0.15 1.69 -4.43
CA TYR A 112 -1.42 0.99 -4.21
C TYR A 112 -2.45 1.90 -3.52
N ARG A 113 -2.06 2.59 -2.43
CA ARG A 113 -2.92 3.55 -1.72
C ARG A 113 -3.36 4.71 -2.63
N CYS A 114 -2.47 5.25 -3.45
CA CYS A 114 -2.82 6.28 -4.44
C CYS A 114 -3.85 5.75 -5.45
N ASN A 115 -3.68 4.53 -5.93
CA ASN A 115 -4.62 3.90 -6.85
C ASN A 115 -5.99 3.68 -6.20
N LEU A 116 -6.06 3.29 -4.92
CA LEU A 116 -7.32 3.18 -4.18
C LEU A 116 -8.07 4.50 -4.12
N VAL A 117 -7.38 5.59 -3.79
CA VAL A 117 -8.00 6.94 -3.78
C VAL A 117 -8.54 7.28 -5.16
N LEU A 118 -7.73 7.15 -6.23
CA LEU A 118 -8.11 7.49 -7.59
C LEU A 118 -9.27 6.65 -8.14
N GLN A 119 -9.40 5.40 -7.72
CA GLN A 119 -10.50 4.53 -8.12
C GLN A 119 -11.79 4.82 -7.35
N ASN A 120 -11.68 5.03 -6.04
CA ASN A 120 -12.87 5.20 -5.19
C ASN A 120 -13.44 6.62 -5.27
N MET A 121 -12.63 7.65 -5.58
CA MET A 121 -13.14 9.02 -5.74
C MET A 121 -14.22 9.15 -6.81
N GLU A 122 -14.27 8.25 -7.79
CA GLU A 122 -15.32 8.24 -8.83
C GLU A 122 -16.71 7.93 -8.27
N LYS A 123 -16.80 7.27 -7.11
CA LYS A 123 -18.03 6.87 -6.45
C LYS A 123 -18.55 7.94 -5.48
N VAL A 124 -17.72 8.94 -5.14
CA VAL A 124 -18.00 9.93 -4.11
C VAL A 124 -18.52 11.23 -4.75
N GLN A 125 -19.64 11.74 -4.22
CA GLN A 125 -20.18 13.05 -4.61
C GLN A 125 -19.30 14.16 -4.00
N MET A 126 -18.76 15.03 -4.85
CA MET A 126 -17.88 16.12 -4.44
C MET A 126 -17.87 17.26 -5.47
N THR A 127 -17.37 18.43 -5.09
CA THR A 127 -17.17 19.54 -6.03
C THR A 127 -16.01 19.23 -6.98
N GLU A 128 -15.99 19.87 -8.14
CA GLU A 128 -14.89 19.70 -9.11
C GLU A 128 -13.54 20.18 -8.54
N GLU A 129 -13.56 21.18 -7.68
CA GLU A 129 -12.37 21.66 -6.97
C GLU A 129 -11.81 20.58 -6.05
N GLN A 130 -12.64 19.96 -5.21
CA GLN A 130 -12.26 18.85 -4.34
C GLN A 130 -11.72 17.67 -5.14
N ARG A 131 -12.39 17.33 -6.23
CA ARG A 131 -11.97 16.26 -7.15
C ARG A 131 -10.58 16.52 -7.71
N THR A 132 -10.36 17.71 -8.22
CA THR A 132 -9.06 18.11 -8.78
C THR A 132 -7.96 18.10 -7.75
N GLN A 133 -8.22 18.57 -6.53
CA GLN A 133 -7.23 18.57 -5.44
C GLN A 133 -6.86 17.15 -5.01
N ILE A 134 -7.83 16.28 -4.79
CA ILE A 134 -7.61 14.89 -4.36
C ILE A 134 -6.87 14.11 -5.46
N ALA A 135 -7.34 14.21 -6.71
CA ALA A 135 -6.70 13.55 -7.85
C ALA A 135 -5.27 14.03 -8.08
N GLY A 136 -5.06 15.35 -7.97
CA GLY A 136 -3.74 15.96 -8.13
C GLY A 136 -2.74 15.45 -7.09
N GLN A 137 -3.11 15.43 -5.81
CA GLN A 137 -2.25 14.97 -4.73
C GLN A 137 -1.93 13.46 -4.87
N ALA A 138 -2.94 12.62 -5.08
CA ALA A 138 -2.71 11.18 -5.27
C ALA A 138 -1.82 10.89 -6.49
N SER A 139 -2.06 11.58 -7.60
CA SER A 139 -1.27 11.41 -8.83
C SER A 139 0.17 11.89 -8.66
N PHE A 140 0.38 13.00 -7.94
CA PHE A 140 1.71 13.52 -7.65
C PHE A 140 2.53 12.53 -6.82
N VAL A 141 1.98 12.03 -5.71
CA VAL A 141 2.72 11.08 -4.85
C VAL A 141 2.96 9.76 -5.59
N ARG A 142 2.00 9.29 -6.38
CA ARG A 142 2.19 8.10 -7.23
C ARG A 142 3.35 8.29 -8.22
N ALA A 143 3.41 9.43 -8.88
CA ALA A 143 4.49 9.76 -9.80
C ALA A 143 5.84 9.85 -9.09
N LEU A 144 5.89 10.45 -7.89
CA LEU A 144 7.08 10.50 -7.04
C LEU A 144 7.59 9.10 -6.67
N CYS A 145 6.69 8.18 -6.30
CA CYS A 145 7.07 6.80 -6.00
C CYS A 145 7.65 6.08 -7.23
N TYR A 146 7.04 6.23 -8.40
CA TYR A 146 7.59 5.66 -9.65
C TYR A 146 8.92 6.29 -10.04
N PHE A 147 9.08 7.60 -9.87
CA PHE A 147 10.35 8.27 -10.09
C PHE A 147 11.44 7.72 -9.19
N ASN A 148 11.14 7.45 -7.92
CA ASN A 148 12.09 6.84 -6.99
C ASN A 148 12.42 5.39 -7.37
N LEU A 149 11.41 4.62 -7.78
CA LEU A 149 11.60 3.24 -8.26
C LEU A 149 12.53 3.20 -9.47
N VAL A 150 12.27 4.01 -10.49
CA VAL A 150 13.07 3.98 -11.72
C VAL A 150 14.51 4.43 -11.51
N ARG A 151 14.76 5.36 -10.57
CA ARG A 151 16.12 5.79 -10.24
C ARG A 151 16.96 4.71 -9.57
N LEU A 152 16.33 3.81 -8.79
CA LEU A 152 17.03 2.76 -8.05
C LEU A 152 17.12 1.43 -8.83
N TRP A 153 16.07 1.09 -9.58
CA TRP A 153 15.94 -0.23 -10.21
C TRP A 153 15.86 -0.19 -11.75
N GLY A 154 15.78 0.98 -12.36
CA GLY A 154 15.59 1.09 -13.81
C GLY A 154 14.15 0.77 -14.22
N GLU A 155 13.95 -0.17 -15.13
CA GLU A 155 12.62 -0.58 -15.58
C GLU A 155 11.86 -1.30 -14.46
N VAL A 156 10.65 -0.83 -14.17
CA VAL A 156 9.80 -1.35 -13.11
C VAL A 156 8.37 -1.59 -13.58
N PRO A 157 7.64 -2.56 -13.01
CA PRO A 157 6.25 -2.80 -13.34
C PRO A 157 5.37 -1.58 -13.05
N ILE A 158 4.57 -1.15 -14.04
CA ILE A 158 3.56 -0.09 -13.85
C ILE A 158 2.23 -0.74 -13.49
N ILE A 159 1.70 -0.41 -12.32
CA ILE A 159 0.43 -0.90 -11.79
C ILE A 159 -0.57 0.28 -11.80
N PRO A 160 -1.36 0.46 -12.87
CA PRO A 160 -2.22 1.63 -13.03
C PRO A 160 -3.50 1.57 -12.16
N LYS A 161 -3.90 0.37 -11.74
CA LYS A 161 -5.11 0.11 -10.94
C LYS A 161 -4.85 -0.95 -9.90
N THR A 162 -5.60 -0.90 -8.78
CA THR A 162 -5.65 -2.01 -7.85
C THR A 162 -6.35 -3.19 -8.49
N GLN A 163 -5.80 -4.39 -8.33
CA GLN A 163 -6.49 -5.61 -8.74
C GLN A 163 -7.37 -6.06 -7.59
N THR A 164 -8.66 -6.19 -7.84
CA THR A 164 -9.56 -6.88 -6.92
C THR A 164 -9.18 -8.36 -7.00
N VAL A 165 -8.66 -8.92 -5.92
CA VAL A 165 -8.53 -10.37 -5.80
C VAL A 165 -9.95 -10.91 -5.68
N ALA A 166 -10.42 -11.58 -6.74
CA ALA A 166 -11.72 -12.24 -6.76
C ALA A 166 -11.72 -13.48 -5.85
#